data_7afd6d002aeca958f2d381c9016eaaaf
#
_entry.id   7afd6d002aeca958f2d381c9016eaaaf
#
_cell.length_a   1.000
_cell.length_b   1.000
_cell.length_c   1.000
_cell.angle_alpha   90.00
_cell.angle_beta   90.00
_cell.angle_gamma   90.00
#
_symmetry.space_group_name_H-M   'P 1'
#
loop_
_entity.id
_entity.type
_entity.pdbx_description
1 polymer ?
#
loop_
_entity_poly.entity_id
_entity_poly.type
_entity_poly.pdbx_seq_one_letter_code
_entity_poly.pdbx_strand_id
1 'polypeptide(L)'
;MINSNCSNFNPINYNILMVEDSKSLIKILNTSFKSLGFNTFLAMTLQEAREIIKINKIDYIILDINLPDGSGYDLIKELSTTLIKIIVLTSQTDSQLKEVSYQKGVMDFINKDKNFLYKISEIPQLIKQIEKNRFKTVLVVDDSFVVREQIKSILSNRNYNLIEAINTNEALNKISTNKIDLMLLDLELEGLSGYDFLVKNKKLILDEQKIKVVFITGNISSNFIRDAFRLGVKDIIKKPYAIEELILKTDLFINDKDVEDEMICSKQLLEQYKNTVDRSSIVSKADFKGNITYVNEAFCKISGYKEEELIGKPHNIVRHPDMDSSVFKEMWHTIKDLKQPWSGIVKNRKKDGNFYWVQTIINPILDENGNILEFIGIRTDITEIEKTKEYLKDQYDISQNNFQEVMNLSKLYENAIE
;
A
#
# COMPACT_ATOMS: atom_id res chain seq x y z
N MET A 1 16.01 -2.32 -7.52
CA MET A 1 15.78 -3.24 -6.38
C MET A 1 14.55 -2.72 -5.67
N ILE A 2 13.44 -3.43 -5.78
CA ILE A 2 12.20 -3.11 -5.06
C ILE A 2 12.49 -3.45 -3.60
N ASN A 3 12.67 -2.42 -2.76
CA ASN A 3 12.80 -2.60 -1.33
C ASN A 3 11.48 -3.13 -0.78
N SER A 4 11.37 -4.44 -0.65
CA SER A 4 10.32 -5.14 0.08
C SER A 4 10.53 -4.99 1.60
N ASN A 5 10.60 -3.75 2.08
CA ASN A 5 10.58 -3.44 3.52
C ASN A 5 9.14 -3.35 4.07
N CYS A 6 8.20 -4.06 3.49
CA CYS A 6 7.01 -4.48 4.22
C CYS A 6 7.45 -5.61 5.16
N SER A 7 8.05 -5.25 6.31
CA SER A 7 8.20 -6.22 7.39
C SER A 7 6.81 -6.74 7.71
N ASN A 8 6.55 -8.01 7.38
CA ASN A 8 5.30 -8.66 7.71
C ASN A 8 5.17 -8.63 9.24
N PHE A 9 4.39 -7.68 9.75
CA PHE A 9 3.99 -7.68 11.15
C PHE A 9 3.25 -8.99 11.42
N ASN A 10 3.85 -9.85 12.24
CA ASN A 10 3.20 -11.10 12.66
C ASN A 10 2.77 -10.97 14.13
N PRO A 11 1.46 -10.85 14.41
CA PRO A 11 0.96 -10.69 15.76
C PRO A 11 1.36 -11.84 16.71
N ILE A 12 1.54 -13.06 16.21
CA ILE A 12 1.93 -14.25 17.01
C ILE A 12 3.27 -14.04 17.73
N ASN A 13 4.11 -13.14 17.24
CA ASN A 13 5.41 -12.85 17.85
C ASN A 13 5.34 -11.93 19.07
N TYR A 14 4.15 -11.44 19.44
CA TYR A 14 3.98 -10.48 20.54
C TYR A 14 3.10 -11.03 21.64
N ASN A 15 3.62 -10.90 22.85
CA ASN A 15 2.95 -11.31 24.09
C ASN A 15 2.35 -10.08 24.77
N ILE A 16 1.03 -10.06 24.89
CA ILE A 16 0.26 -8.96 25.44
C ILE A 16 -0.30 -9.35 26.80
N LEU A 17 0.07 -8.65 27.85
CA LEU A 17 -0.53 -8.78 29.16
C LEU A 17 -1.65 -7.75 29.33
N MET A 18 -2.82 -8.19 29.68
CA MET A 18 -3.99 -7.36 29.99
C MET A 18 -4.24 -7.38 31.47
N VAL A 19 -4.17 -6.21 32.11
CA VAL A 19 -4.35 -6.04 33.56
C VAL A 19 -5.58 -5.17 33.78
N GLU A 20 -6.69 -5.78 34.14
CA GLU A 20 -8.01 -5.14 34.25
C GLU A 20 -8.89 -5.98 35.17
N ASP A 21 -9.57 -5.36 36.15
CA ASP A 21 -10.42 -6.07 37.11
C ASP A 21 -11.83 -6.39 36.61
N SER A 22 -12.29 -5.68 35.58
CA SER A 22 -13.57 -5.92 34.92
C SER A 22 -13.56 -7.17 34.06
N LYS A 23 -14.23 -8.25 34.50
CA LYS A 23 -14.37 -9.49 33.72
C LYS A 23 -14.93 -9.28 32.32
N SER A 24 -15.83 -8.33 32.16
CA SER A 24 -16.45 -8.03 30.87
C SER A 24 -15.45 -7.39 29.92
N LEU A 25 -14.68 -6.42 30.41
CA LEU A 25 -13.74 -5.67 29.62
C LEU A 25 -12.53 -6.53 29.21
N ILE A 26 -11.97 -7.28 30.16
CA ILE A 26 -10.85 -8.19 29.87
C ILE A 26 -11.24 -9.26 28.84
N LYS A 27 -12.49 -9.73 28.86
CA LYS A 27 -13.01 -10.67 27.85
C LYS A 27 -13.10 -10.05 26.47
N ILE A 28 -13.57 -8.81 26.36
CA ILE A 28 -13.66 -8.06 25.09
C ILE A 28 -12.26 -7.87 24.51
N LEU A 29 -11.32 -7.34 25.29
CA LEU A 29 -9.93 -7.16 24.90
C LEU A 29 -9.30 -8.47 24.44
N ASN A 30 -9.39 -9.50 25.25
CA ASN A 30 -8.81 -10.82 24.95
C ASN A 30 -9.36 -11.42 23.66
N THR A 31 -10.68 -11.32 23.43
CA THR A 31 -11.31 -11.82 22.20
C THR A 31 -10.81 -11.05 20.97
N SER A 32 -10.75 -9.72 21.06
CA SER A 32 -10.25 -8.87 19.99
C SER A 32 -8.79 -9.20 19.62
N PHE A 33 -7.91 -9.30 20.62
CA PHE A 33 -6.48 -9.58 20.38
C PHE A 33 -6.24 -11.00 19.87
N LYS A 34 -6.92 -12.00 20.41
CA LYS A 34 -6.82 -13.39 19.95
C LYS A 34 -7.30 -13.57 18.52
N SER A 35 -8.38 -12.87 18.13
CA SER A 35 -8.90 -12.94 16.76
C SER A 35 -7.89 -12.40 15.74
N LEU A 36 -6.98 -11.53 16.16
CA LEU A 36 -5.91 -10.97 15.35
C LEU A 36 -4.57 -11.74 15.47
N GLY A 37 -4.54 -12.84 16.25
CA GLY A 37 -3.40 -13.75 16.36
C GLY A 37 -2.36 -13.37 17.42
N PHE A 38 -2.64 -12.44 18.34
CA PHE A 38 -1.73 -12.11 19.44
C PHE A 38 -1.75 -13.20 20.55
N ASN A 39 -0.61 -13.40 21.19
CA ASN A 39 -0.52 -14.16 22.42
C ASN A 39 -0.97 -13.29 23.60
N THR A 40 -1.93 -13.74 24.39
CA THR A 40 -2.53 -12.92 25.45
C THR A 40 -2.39 -13.58 26.81
N PHE A 41 -2.05 -12.79 27.82
CA PHE A 41 -2.03 -13.10 29.22
C PHE A 41 -3.01 -12.19 29.95
N LEU A 42 -3.67 -12.70 30.99
CA LEU A 42 -4.72 -11.96 31.70
C LEU A 42 -4.38 -11.91 33.18
N ALA A 43 -4.53 -10.74 33.78
CA ALA A 43 -4.41 -10.51 35.22
C ALA A 43 -5.53 -9.59 35.67
N MET A 44 -6.10 -9.88 36.84
CA MET A 44 -7.15 -9.05 37.45
C MET A 44 -6.62 -8.21 38.62
N THR A 45 -5.35 -8.42 38.98
CA THR A 45 -4.65 -7.73 40.06
C THR A 45 -3.20 -7.40 39.67
N LEU A 46 -2.59 -6.46 40.39
CA LEU A 46 -1.17 -6.15 40.23
C LEU A 46 -0.29 -7.35 40.64
N GLN A 47 -0.71 -8.11 41.65
CA GLN A 47 0.02 -9.28 42.09
C GLN A 47 0.07 -10.35 40.99
N GLU A 48 -1.06 -10.68 40.36
CA GLU A 48 -1.14 -11.62 39.24
C GLU A 48 -0.27 -11.12 38.07
N ALA A 49 -0.34 -9.82 37.77
CA ALA A 49 0.47 -9.22 36.71
C ALA A 49 1.98 -9.40 36.95
N ARG A 50 2.46 -9.15 38.18
CA ARG A 50 3.86 -9.38 38.57
C ARG A 50 4.30 -10.82 38.42
N GLU A 51 3.44 -11.77 38.80
CA GLU A 51 3.73 -13.21 38.66
C GLU A 51 3.87 -13.61 37.19
N ILE A 52 2.95 -13.13 36.34
CA ILE A 52 3.00 -13.39 34.89
C ILE A 52 4.26 -12.82 34.26
N ILE A 53 4.63 -11.58 34.59
CA ILE A 53 5.82 -10.89 34.07
C ILE A 53 7.12 -11.63 34.47
N LYS A 54 7.17 -12.23 35.66
CA LYS A 54 8.35 -12.99 36.12
C LYS A 54 8.58 -14.27 35.33
N ILE A 55 7.52 -14.91 34.83
CA ILE A 55 7.56 -16.24 34.20
C ILE A 55 7.58 -16.12 32.67
N ASN A 56 6.97 -15.08 32.11
CA ASN A 56 6.78 -14.93 30.67
C ASN A 56 7.51 -13.69 30.15
N LYS A 57 8.00 -13.78 28.92
CA LYS A 57 8.43 -12.59 28.20
C LYS A 57 7.19 -11.82 27.77
N ILE A 58 6.99 -10.62 28.29
CA ILE A 58 5.89 -9.71 27.91
C ILE A 58 6.47 -8.58 27.06
N ASP A 59 5.82 -8.30 25.94
CA ASP A 59 6.22 -7.21 25.04
C ASP A 59 5.36 -5.96 25.28
N TYR A 60 4.06 -6.15 25.54
CA TYR A 60 3.10 -5.06 25.78
C TYR A 60 2.24 -5.33 27.01
N ILE A 61 1.91 -4.28 27.74
CA ILE A 61 0.92 -4.31 28.82
C ILE A 61 -0.20 -3.32 28.50
N ILE A 62 -1.44 -3.78 28.57
CA ILE A 62 -2.64 -2.93 28.60
C ILE A 62 -3.05 -2.89 30.07
N LEU A 63 -2.95 -1.73 30.71
CA LEU A 63 -3.00 -1.56 32.15
C LEU A 63 -4.10 -0.63 32.58
N ASP A 64 -5.04 -1.11 33.38
CA ASP A 64 -5.91 -0.24 34.17
C ASP A 64 -5.14 0.39 35.35
N ILE A 65 -5.42 1.66 35.61
CA ILE A 65 -4.84 2.37 36.76
C ILE A 65 -5.50 1.97 38.07
N ASN A 66 -6.81 1.71 38.07
CA ASN A 66 -7.57 1.42 39.27
C ASN A 66 -7.77 -0.09 39.42
N LEU A 67 -6.94 -0.74 40.20
CA LEU A 67 -7.02 -2.18 40.48
C LEU A 67 -7.34 -2.45 41.95
N PRO A 68 -7.92 -3.61 42.30
CA PRO A 68 -8.39 -3.89 43.65
C PRO A 68 -7.27 -3.96 44.69
N ASP A 69 -6.02 -4.25 44.26
CA ASP A 69 -4.85 -4.41 45.12
C ASP A 69 -3.84 -3.27 45.02
N GLY A 70 -4.18 -2.16 44.32
CA GLY A 70 -3.31 -0.97 44.26
C GLY A 70 -3.47 -0.14 42.99
N SER A 71 -2.55 0.77 42.81
CA SER A 71 -2.52 1.65 41.64
C SER A 71 -1.64 1.10 40.53
N GLY A 72 -2.15 1.08 39.28
CA GLY A 72 -1.36 0.76 38.10
C GLY A 72 -0.09 1.61 37.94
N TYR A 73 -0.05 2.82 38.51
CA TYR A 73 1.14 3.64 38.53
C TYR A 73 2.33 3.01 39.27
N ASP A 74 2.09 2.12 40.24
CA ASP A 74 3.16 1.41 40.92
C ASP A 74 3.84 0.41 39.99
N LEU A 75 3.07 -0.30 39.19
CA LEU A 75 3.61 -1.20 38.17
C LEU A 75 4.38 -0.44 37.07
N ILE A 76 3.90 0.73 36.65
CA ILE A 76 4.63 1.59 35.70
C ILE A 76 6.01 1.99 36.25
N LYS A 77 6.09 2.35 37.54
CA LYS A 77 7.37 2.67 38.20
C LYS A 77 8.32 1.47 38.23
N GLU A 78 7.81 0.30 38.58
CA GLU A 78 8.59 -0.95 38.65
C GLU A 78 9.16 -1.33 37.27
N LEU A 79 8.41 -1.09 36.20
CA LEU A 79 8.76 -1.49 34.83
C LEU A 79 9.54 -0.41 34.07
N SER A 80 9.78 0.77 34.65
CA SER A 80 10.40 1.93 33.97
C SER A 80 11.81 1.68 33.41
N THR A 81 12.50 0.64 33.87
CA THR A 81 13.84 0.20 33.37
C THR A 81 13.76 -0.98 32.41
N THR A 82 12.58 -1.45 32.08
CA THR A 82 12.36 -2.59 31.18
C THR A 82 12.06 -2.11 29.77
N LEU A 83 12.09 -3.04 28.80
CA LEU A 83 11.67 -2.78 27.42
C LEU A 83 10.17 -3.01 27.19
N ILE A 84 9.42 -3.32 28.26
CA ILE A 84 7.98 -3.58 28.17
C ILE A 84 7.25 -2.26 27.89
N LYS A 85 6.42 -2.27 26.87
CA LYS A 85 5.64 -1.11 26.43
C LYS A 85 4.26 -1.12 27.10
N ILE A 86 3.84 0.03 27.63
CA ILE A 86 2.63 0.13 28.44
C ILE A 86 1.62 1.05 27.76
N ILE A 87 0.39 0.57 27.56
CA ILE A 87 -0.79 1.35 27.18
C ILE A 87 -1.71 1.42 28.39
N VAL A 88 -2.03 2.61 28.83
CA VAL A 88 -2.81 2.84 30.06
C VAL A 88 -4.27 3.06 29.74
N LEU A 89 -5.15 2.36 30.44
CA LEU A 89 -6.59 2.59 30.44
C LEU A 89 -6.94 3.42 31.70
N THR A 90 -7.57 4.58 31.53
CA THR A 90 -7.83 5.46 32.67
C THR A 90 -9.15 6.23 32.55
N SER A 91 -9.83 6.43 33.67
CA SER A 91 -10.94 7.38 33.81
C SER A 91 -10.47 8.76 34.32
N GLN A 92 -9.19 8.88 34.69
CA GLN A 92 -8.63 10.10 35.26
C GLN A 92 -7.86 10.91 34.20
N THR A 93 -7.92 12.23 34.34
CA THR A 93 -7.30 13.19 33.39
C THR A 93 -6.16 13.99 34.03
N ASP A 94 -5.52 13.47 35.08
CA ASP A 94 -4.39 14.17 35.70
C ASP A 94 -3.20 14.30 34.73
N SER A 95 -2.98 15.52 34.25
CA SER A 95 -1.95 15.82 33.26
C SER A 95 -0.52 15.64 33.79
N GLN A 96 -0.28 15.89 35.10
CA GLN A 96 1.04 15.72 35.68
C GLN A 96 1.43 14.24 35.79
N LEU A 97 0.49 13.38 36.19
CA LEU A 97 0.73 11.93 36.24
C LEU A 97 0.96 11.33 34.87
N LYS A 98 0.27 11.82 33.86
CA LYS A 98 0.50 11.43 32.47
C LYS A 98 1.91 11.77 31.99
N GLU A 99 2.34 13.01 32.20
CA GLU A 99 3.67 13.48 31.78
C GLU A 99 4.78 12.64 32.39
N VAL A 100 4.72 12.40 33.72
CA VAL A 100 5.66 11.52 34.43
C VAL A 100 5.63 10.09 33.90
N SER A 101 4.47 9.60 33.50
CA SER A 101 4.30 8.23 32.99
C SER A 101 4.87 8.07 31.59
N TYR A 102 4.73 9.04 30.70
CA TYR A 102 5.39 9.04 29.39
C TYR A 102 6.92 8.96 29.53
N GLN A 103 7.50 9.69 30.49
CA GLN A 103 8.94 9.60 30.80
C GLN A 103 9.36 8.22 31.33
N LYS A 104 8.42 7.40 31.82
CA LYS A 104 8.64 6.05 32.35
C LYS A 104 8.27 4.92 31.38
N GLY A 105 8.10 5.21 30.10
CA GLY A 105 7.88 4.19 29.09
C GLY A 105 6.40 3.89 28.77
N VAL A 106 5.47 4.69 29.29
CA VAL A 106 4.08 4.62 28.81
C VAL A 106 4.01 5.17 27.40
N MET A 107 3.36 4.42 26.54
CA MET A 107 3.24 4.73 25.11
C MET A 107 2.01 5.56 24.79
N ASP A 108 0.90 5.27 25.47
CA ASP A 108 -0.37 5.92 25.21
C ASP A 108 -1.33 5.79 26.39
N PHE A 109 -2.27 6.75 26.45
CA PHE A 109 -3.37 6.77 27.42
C PHE A 109 -4.71 6.74 26.71
N ILE A 110 -5.53 5.75 27.07
CA ILE A 110 -6.87 5.58 26.53
C ILE A 110 -7.88 5.93 27.63
N ASN A 111 -8.59 7.03 27.44
CA ASN A 111 -9.62 7.46 28.36
C ASN A 111 -10.85 6.57 28.29
N LYS A 112 -11.35 6.14 29.47
CA LYS A 112 -12.60 5.38 29.65
C LYS A 112 -13.81 6.33 29.54
N ASP A 113 -14.00 6.94 28.35
CA ASP A 113 -15.11 7.84 28.01
C ASP A 113 -16.21 7.12 27.18
N LYS A 114 -17.15 7.91 26.62
CA LYS A 114 -18.25 7.37 25.81
C LYS A 114 -17.80 6.55 24.59
N ASN A 115 -16.61 6.83 24.07
CA ASN A 115 -16.04 6.17 22.90
C ASN A 115 -15.03 5.08 23.27
N PHE A 116 -14.97 4.70 24.53
CA PHE A 116 -13.96 3.78 25.06
C PHE A 116 -13.91 2.43 24.32
N LEU A 117 -15.07 1.80 24.08
CA LEU A 117 -15.12 0.53 23.35
C LEU A 117 -14.55 0.61 21.94
N TYR A 118 -14.78 1.72 21.25
CA TYR A 118 -14.15 1.98 19.94
C TYR A 118 -12.63 2.12 20.09
N LYS A 119 -12.17 2.95 21.03
CA LYS A 119 -10.73 3.19 21.24
C LYS A 119 -9.95 1.91 21.58
N ILE A 120 -10.51 1.03 22.41
CA ILE A 120 -9.85 -0.24 22.73
C ILE A 120 -9.80 -1.20 21.53
N SER A 121 -10.75 -1.13 20.61
CA SER A 121 -10.71 -1.93 19.38
C SER A 121 -9.60 -1.51 18.43
N GLU A 122 -9.10 -0.26 18.55
CA GLU A 122 -8.00 0.28 17.76
C GLU A 122 -6.59 -0.04 18.32
N ILE A 123 -6.51 -0.54 19.59
CA ILE A 123 -5.21 -0.83 20.23
C ILE A 123 -4.35 -1.82 19.41
N PRO A 124 -4.88 -2.89 18.83
CA PRO A 124 -4.07 -3.79 18.01
C PRO A 124 -3.46 -3.11 16.79
N GLN A 125 -4.21 -2.18 16.18
CA GLN A 125 -3.73 -1.40 15.05
C GLN A 125 -2.66 -0.39 15.48
N LEU A 126 -2.83 0.23 16.65
CA LEU A 126 -1.83 1.08 17.28
C LEU A 126 -0.51 0.31 17.51
N ILE A 127 -0.56 -0.89 18.09
CA ILE A 127 0.62 -1.74 18.29
C ILE A 127 1.30 -2.05 16.95
N LYS A 128 0.53 -2.42 15.93
CA LYS A 128 1.05 -2.66 14.58
C LYS A 128 1.77 -1.43 14.03
N GLN A 129 1.20 -0.25 14.19
CA GLN A 129 1.80 1.01 13.75
C GLN A 129 3.11 1.29 14.49
N ILE A 130 3.12 1.14 15.80
CA ILE A 130 4.32 1.35 16.63
C ILE A 130 5.45 0.40 16.24
N GLU A 131 5.15 -0.85 15.91
CA GLU A 131 6.17 -1.78 15.43
C GLU A 131 6.71 -1.43 14.05
N LYS A 132 5.92 -0.79 13.20
CA LYS A 132 6.40 -0.22 11.93
C LYS A 132 7.28 1.00 12.14
N ASN A 133 7.06 1.79 13.18
CA ASN A 133 7.80 3.03 13.45
C ASN A 133 9.31 2.81 13.62
N ARG A 134 9.78 1.62 14.00
CA ARG A 134 11.22 1.28 14.09
C ARG A 134 12.00 1.46 12.78
N PHE A 135 11.29 1.48 11.64
CA PHE A 135 11.87 1.72 10.32
C PHE A 135 11.76 3.18 9.87
N LYS A 136 11.23 4.04 10.74
CA LYS A 136 10.99 5.45 10.48
C LYS A 136 11.98 6.29 11.26
N THR A 137 12.60 7.23 10.55
CA THR A 137 13.62 8.11 11.13
C THR A 137 13.07 9.51 11.30
N VAL A 138 13.13 10.01 12.51
CA VAL A 138 12.79 11.40 12.88
C VAL A 138 14.08 12.15 13.21
N LEU A 139 14.36 13.22 12.47
CA LEU A 139 15.45 14.14 12.75
C LEU A 139 14.95 15.27 13.63
N VAL A 140 15.56 15.44 14.80
CA VAL A 140 15.29 16.54 15.74
C VAL A 140 16.39 17.58 15.63
N VAL A 141 16.06 18.79 15.23
CA VAL A 141 17.00 19.92 15.07
C VAL A 141 16.62 21.01 16.06
N ASP A 142 17.39 21.12 17.13
CA ASP A 142 17.19 22.11 18.21
C ASP A 142 18.55 22.32 18.91
N ASP A 143 18.94 23.54 19.25
CA ASP A 143 20.20 23.80 19.90
C ASP A 143 20.17 23.46 21.40
N SER A 144 18.97 23.43 22.01
CA SER A 144 18.78 23.04 23.41
C SER A 144 18.91 21.55 23.63
N PHE A 145 19.91 21.11 24.35
CA PHE A 145 20.08 19.72 24.77
C PHE A 145 18.84 19.17 25.50
N VAL A 146 18.26 20.00 26.39
CA VAL A 146 17.09 19.57 27.19
C VAL A 146 15.89 19.28 26.33
N VAL A 147 15.62 20.09 25.29
CA VAL A 147 14.52 19.90 24.38
C VAL A 147 14.74 18.63 23.54
N ARG A 148 15.94 18.41 23.02
CA ARG A 148 16.25 17.20 22.25
C ARG A 148 16.06 15.94 23.08
N GLU A 149 16.58 15.89 24.31
CA GLU A 149 16.42 14.75 25.22
C GLU A 149 14.95 14.52 25.61
N GLN A 150 14.18 15.58 25.81
CA GLN A 150 12.74 15.46 26.07
C GLN A 150 12.00 14.83 24.88
N ILE A 151 12.21 15.35 23.66
CA ILE A 151 11.60 14.80 22.44
C ILE A 151 12.00 13.33 22.23
N LYS A 152 13.30 13.05 22.45
CA LYS A 152 13.84 11.70 22.32
C LYS A 152 13.21 10.73 23.33
N SER A 153 13.10 11.12 24.58
CA SER A 153 12.44 10.32 25.62
C SER A 153 11.00 9.95 25.24
N ILE A 154 10.23 10.91 24.70
CA ILE A 154 8.84 10.73 24.30
C ILE A 154 8.74 9.82 23.08
N LEU A 155 9.45 10.13 22.01
CA LEU A 155 9.31 9.44 20.73
C LEU A 155 9.99 8.07 20.69
N SER A 156 10.98 7.81 21.57
CA SER A 156 11.56 6.46 21.72
C SER A 156 10.51 5.46 22.17
N ASN A 157 9.56 5.86 23.01
CA ASN A 157 8.45 4.99 23.44
C ASN A 157 7.54 4.60 22.27
N ARG A 158 7.55 5.37 21.18
CA ARG A 158 6.82 5.10 19.92
C ARG A 158 7.65 4.33 18.89
N ASN A 159 8.82 3.81 19.27
CA ASN A 159 9.76 3.06 18.42
C ASN A 159 10.39 3.82 17.26
N TYR A 160 10.31 5.13 17.19
CA TYR A 160 11.00 5.89 16.14
C TYR A 160 12.51 5.78 16.25
N ASN A 161 13.19 5.67 15.11
CA ASN A 161 14.63 5.89 15.06
C ASN A 161 14.89 7.39 15.11
N LEU A 162 15.58 7.86 16.15
CA LEU A 162 15.78 9.28 16.41
C LEU A 162 17.22 9.68 16.11
N ILE A 163 17.36 10.74 15.32
CA ILE A 163 18.63 11.38 14.98
C ILE A 163 18.55 12.82 15.43
N GLU A 164 19.63 13.31 16.04
CA GLU A 164 19.71 14.67 16.59
C GLU A 164 20.69 15.51 15.77
N ALA A 165 20.41 16.80 15.68
CA ALA A 165 21.32 17.84 15.21
C ALA A 165 21.19 19.09 16.07
N ILE A 166 22.34 19.68 16.44
CA ILE A 166 22.39 20.88 17.30
C ILE A 166 22.32 22.18 16.50
N ASN A 167 22.54 22.11 15.19
CA ASN A 167 22.52 23.25 14.28
C ASN A 167 22.22 22.81 12.83
N THR A 168 22.06 23.80 11.97
CA THR A 168 21.72 23.59 10.55
C THR A 168 22.78 22.86 9.73
N ASN A 169 24.07 23.00 10.06
CA ASN A 169 25.16 22.30 9.37
C ASN A 169 25.15 20.82 9.69
N GLU A 170 24.96 20.48 10.94
CA GLU A 170 24.82 19.09 11.37
C GLU A 170 23.57 18.45 10.79
N ALA A 171 22.45 19.21 10.75
CA ALA A 171 21.21 18.74 10.11
C ALA A 171 21.43 18.38 8.64
N LEU A 172 22.13 19.19 7.85
CA LEU A 172 22.46 18.88 6.45
C LEU A 172 23.30 17.64 6.32
N ASN A 173 24.29 17.45 7.18
CA ASN A 173 25.11 16.23 7.18
C ASN A 173 24.26 14.98 7.47
N LYS A 174 23.35 15.06 8.46
CA LYS A 174 22.42 13.95 8.77
C LYS A 174 21.47 13.64 7.62
N ILE A 175 20.93 14.66 6.95
CA ILE A 175 20.03 14.53 5.79
C ILE A 175 20.76 13.85 4.61
N SER A 176 22.05 14.17 4.40
CA SER A 176 22.82 13.58 3.29
C SER A 176 23.24 12.12 3.55
N THR A 177 23.33 11.70 4.80
CA THR A 177 23.83 10.37 5.20
C THR A 177 22.73 9.40 5.62
N ASN A 178 21.52 9.88 5.89
CA ASN A 178 20.42 9.06 6.38
C ASN A 178 19.13 9.32 5.60
N LYS A 179 18.30 8.31 5.49
CA LYS A 179 16.91 8.49 5.03
C LYS A 179 16.09 9.05 6.20
N ILE A 180 15.61 10.29 6.06
CA ILE A 180 14.77 10.97 7.06
C ILE A 180 13.31 10.95 6.60
N ASP A 181 12.39 10.56 7.48
CA ASP A 181 10.96 10.56 7.19
C ASP A 181 10.29 11.85 7.66
N LEU A 182 10.66 12.34 8.83
CA LEU A 182 10.14 13.57 9.44
C LEU A 182 11.29 14.37 10.05
N MET A 183 11.25 15.70 9.92
CA MET A 183 12.14 16.63 10.61
C MET A 183 11.32 17.52 11.53
N LEU A 184 11.66 17.50 12.82
CA LEU A 184 11.21 18.43 13.84
C LEU A 184 12.26 19.51 13.96
N LEU A 185 11.95 20.73 13.52
CA LEU A 185 12.91 21.79 13.33
C LEU A 185 12.57 23.01 14.21
N ASP A 186 13.47 23.35 15.11
CA ASP A 186 13.35 24.61 15.84
C ASP A 186 13.58 25.80 14.91
N LEU A 187 12.81 26.85 15.13
CA LEU A 187 12.99 28.13 14.43
C LEU A 187 14.12 28.98 15.01
N GLU A 188 14.32 28.91 16.32
CA GLU A 188 15.26 29.74 17.05
C GLU A 188 16.58 29.00 17.24
N LEU A 189 17.30 28.75 16.10
CA LEU A 189 18.63 28.15 16.15
C LEU A 189 19.72 29.19 16.13
N GLU A 190 20.84 28.92 16.78
CA GLU A 190 22.02 29.81 16.75
C GLU A 190 22.55 29.97 15.30
N GLY A 191 22.72 31.20 14.86
CA GLY A 191 23.28 31.60 13.58
C GLY A 191 22.25 31.74 12.48
N LEU A 192 21.74 30.65 11.94
CA LEU A 192 20.73 30.63 10.85
C LEU A 192 19.40 30.11 11.38
N SER A 193 18.33 30.90 11.24
CA SER A 193 17.00 30.45 11.67
C SER A 193 16.55 29.18 10.97
N GLY A 194 15.73 28.34 11.65
CA GLY A 194 15.18 27.14 11.03
C GLY A 194 14.36 27.42 9.77
N TYR A 195 13.71 28.60 9.72
CA TYR A 195 12.97 29.02 8.53
C TYR A 195 13.91 29.31 7.36
N ASP A 196 14.96 30.14 7.55
CA ASP A 196 15.92 30.46 6.48
C ASP A 196 16.69 29.23 6.02
N PHE A 197 17.00 28.32 6.96
CA PHE A 197 17.59 27.03 6.66
C PHE A 197 16.70 26.22 5.69
N LEU A 198 15.41 26.14 5.96
CA LEU A 198 14.47 25.41 5.10
C LEU A 198 14.29 26.10 3.75
N VAL A 199 14.19 27.42 3.70
CA VAL A 199 14.11 28.20 2.45
C VAL A 199 15.32 27.92 1.56
N LYS A 200 16.53 28.00 2.13
CA LYS A 200 17.79 27.77 1.40
C LYS A 200 17.92 26.34 0.86
N ASN A 201 17.39 25.37 1.59
CA ASN A 201 17.57 23.94 1.27
C ASN A 201 16.24 23.26 0.85
N LYS A 202 15.23 24.04 0.46
CA LYS A 202 13.89 23.55 0.10
C LYS A 202 13.94 22.41 -0.89
N LYS A 203 14.69 22.60 -1.98
CA LYS A 203 14.80 21.62 -3.06
C LYS A 203 15.30 20.26 -2.55
N LEU A 204 16.36 20.26 -1.77
CA LEU A 204 16.93 19.04 -1.19
C LEU A 204 15.95 18.38 -0.22
N ILE A 205 15.41 19.16 0.72
CA ILE A 205 14.63 18.63 1.86
C ILE A 205 13.23 18.22 1.44
N LEU A 206 12.49 19.10 0.77
CA LEU A 206 11.07 18.88 0.46
C LEU A 206 10.85 18.18 -0.88
N ASP A 207 11.63 18.52 -1.92
CA ASP A 207 11.38 18.03 -3.28
C ASP A 207 12.14 16.74 -3.57
N GLU A 208 13.45 16.67 -3.26
CA GLU A 208 14.29 15.50 -3.57
C GLU A 208 14.15 14.39 -2.51
N GLN A 209 14.37 14.73 -1.23
CA GLN A 209 14.30 13.78 -0.10
C GLN A 209 12.88 13.55 0.40
N LYS A 210 11.93 14.43 0.06
CA LYS A 210 10.51 14.37 0.47
C LYS A 210 10.34 14.24 1.98
N ILE A 211 11.18 14.95 2.75
CA ILE A 211 11.13 14.98 4.20
C ILE A 211 9.91 15.79 4.62
N LYS A 212 9.05 15.24 5.46
CA LYS A 212 8.00 16.02 6.10
C LYS A 212 8.63 16.93 7.16
N VAL A 213 8.27 18.20 7.20
CA VAL A 213 8.84 19.19 8.15
C VAL A 213 7.76 19.73 9.04
N VAL A 214 8.02 19.71 10.35
CA VAL A 214 7.20 20.34 11.39
C VAL A 214 8.10 21.30 12.16
N PHE A 215 7.68 22.55 12.26
CA PHE A 215 8.38 23.52 13.10
C PHE A 215 7.99 23.37 14.56
N ILE A 216 8.97 23.57 15.46
CA ILE A 216 8.74 23.66 16.90
C ILE A 216 9.29 25.02 17.35
N THR A 217 8.46 25.87 17.96
CA THR A 217 8.89 27.25 18.28
C THR A 217 8.15 27.88 19.48
N GLY A 218 8.82 28.76 20.20
CA GLY A 218 8.22 29.57 21.26
C GLY A 218 7.36 30.72 20.75
N ASN A 219 7.71 31.28 19.60
CA ASN A 219 7.08 32.48 19.05
C ASN A 219 6.43 32.24 17.71
N ILE A 220 5.16 32.60 17.58
CA ILE A 220 4.39 32.42 16.33
C ILE A 220 3.64 33.73 16.03
N SER A 221 3.87 34.28 14.83
CA SER A 221 3.04 35.35 14.27
C SER A 221 2.11 34.79 13.17
N SER A 222 0.94 35.39 12.98
CA SER A 222 -0.03 34.93 11.97
C SER A 222 0.53 34.98 10.56
N ASN A 223 1.41 35.92 10.25
CA ASN A 223 2.07 36.04 8.94
C ASN A 223 3.07 34.91 8.75
N PHE A 224 3.85 34.58 9.76
CA PHE A 224 4.81 33.48 9.73
C PHE A 224 4.13 32.13 9.46
N ILE A 225 2.99 31.86 10.11
CA ILE A 225 2.23 30.62 9.88
C ILE A 225 1.91 30.43 8.39
N ARG A 226 1.41 31.48 7.75
CA ARG A 226 1.04 31.46 6.33
C ARG A 226 2.25 31.18 5.44
N ASP A 227 3.38 31.83 5.72
CA ASP A 227 4.59 31.69 4.92
C ASP A 227 5.23 30.30 5.09
N ALA A 228 5.21 29.75 6.31
CA ALA A 228 5.66 28.39 6.59
C ALA A 228 4.86 27.33 5.82
N PHE A 229 3.53 27.42 5.81
CA PHE A 229 2.70 26.49 5.03
C PHE A 229 2.88 26.65 3.51
N ARG A 230 3.07 27.88 3.01
CA ARG A 230 3.40 28.12 1.59
C ARG A 230 4.77 27.55 1.21
N LEU A 231 5.70 27.51 2.14
CA LEU A 231 7.00 26.88 1.93
C LEU A 231 6.90 25.37 1.78
N GLY A 232 5.87 24.73 2.37
CA GLY A 232 5.62 23.28 2.34
C GLY A 232 5.76 22.60 3.71
N VAL A 233 5.89 23.37 4.79
CA VAL A 233 5.86 22.85 6.17
C VAL A 233 4.50 22.24 6.46
N LYS A 234 4.49 21.10 7.13
CA LYS A 234 3.26 20.35 7.40
C LYS A 234 2.49 20.89 8.59
N ASP A 235 3.20 21.33 9.62
CA ASP A 235 2.57 21.91 10.82
C ASP A 235 3.58 22.71 11.67
N ILE A 236 3.06 23.36 12.70
CA ILE A 236 3.82 24.11 13.69
C ILE A 236 3.37 23.68 15.08
N ILE A 237 4.32 23.31 15.93
CA ILE A 237 4.11 22.98 17.34
C ILE A 237 4.62 24.15 18.17
N LYS A 238 3.76 24.73 19.00
CA LYS A 238 4.14 25.86 19.87
C LYS A 238 4.70 25.38 21.19
N LYS A 239 5.90 25.85 21.58
CA LYS A 239 6.47 25.66 22.93
C LYS A 239 5.77 26.58 23.95
N PRO A 240 5.41 26.11 25.16
CA PRO A 240 5.42 24.71 25.59
C PRO A 240 4.29 23.92 24.97
N TYR A 241 4.54 22.66 24.60
CA TYR A 241 3.56 21.76 23.96
C TYR A 241 3.18 20.60 24.88
N ALA A 242 1.98 20.07 24.68
CA ALA A 242 1.57 18.82 25.32
C ALA A 242 2.29 17.64 24.66
N ILE A 243 2.64 16.62 25.43
CA ILE A 243 3.29 15.40 24.94
C ILE A 243 2.42 14.71 23.90
N GLU A 244 1.11 14.65 24.15
CA GLU A 244 0.14 14.08 23.24
C GLU A 244 0.10 14.81 21.88
N GLU A 245 0.28 16.13 21.86
CA GLU A 245 0.34 16.91 20.61
C GLU A 245 1.55 16.51 19.77
N LEU A 246 2.72 16.41 20.39
CA LEU A 246 3.95 15.98 19.71
C LEU A 246 3.80 14.57 19.12
N ILE A 247 3.27 13.64 19.92
CA ILE A 247 3.04 12.24 19.47
C ILE A 247 2.06 12.21 18.30
N LEU A 248 0.89 12.82 18.46
CA LEU A 248 -0.17 12.79 17.44
C LEU A 248 0.29 13.39 16.12
N LYS A 249 0.97 14.53 16.14
CA LYS A 249 1.47 15.18 14.92
C LYS A 249 2.59 14.37 14.27
N THR A 250 3.49 13.78 15.06
CA THR A 250 4.54 12.90 14.55
C THR A 250 3.95 11.67 13.86
N ASP A 251 3.03 10.97 14.53
CA ASP A 251 2.37 9.79 13.99
C ASP A 251 1.58 10.14 12.72
N LEU A 252 0.85 11.25 12.71
CA LEU A 252 0.05 11.70 11.56
C LEU A 252 0.91 11.91 10.31
N PHE A 253 2.00 12.68 10.42
CA PHE A 253 2.79 13.01 9.23
C PHE A 253 3.66 11.87 8.73
N ILE A 254 4.04 10.93 9.60
CA ILE A 254 4.71 9.70 9.18
C ILE A 254 3.73 8.77 8.47
N ASN A 255 2.51 8.61 8.98
CA ASN A 255 1.47 7.81 8.30
C ASN A 255 1.08 8.40 6.95
N ASP A 256 0.95 9.72 6.85
CA ASP A 256 0.68 10.45 5.60
C ASP A 256 1.76 10.14 4.54
N LYS A 257 3.03 10.12 4.95
CA LYS A 257 4.14 9.77 4.08
C LYS A 257 4.06 8.31 3.60
N ASP A 258 3.69 7.39 4.47
CA ASP A 258 3.53 5.98 4.10
C ASP A 258 2.49 5.78 3.02
N VAL A 259 1.33 6.43 3.15
CA VAL A 259 0.26 6.38 2.13
C VAL A 259 0.73 6.97 0.80
N GLU A 260 1.44 8.09 0.82
CA GLU A 260 2.02 8.69 -0.39
C GLU A 260 3.03 7.74 -1.06
N ASP A 261 3.94 7.14 -0.29
CA ASP A 261 4.96 6.21 -0.79
C ASP A 261 4.34 4.92 -1.36
N GLU A 262 3.33 4.34 -0.69
CA GLU A 262 2.57 3.18 -1.18
C GLU A 262 1.83 3.50 -2.49
N MET A 263 1.23 4.68 -2.60
CA MET A 263 0.54 5.11 -3.81
C MET A 263 1.52 5.27 -4.99
N ILE A 264 2.69 5.86 -4.76
CA ILE A 264 3.73 6.00 -5.78
C ILE A 264 4.22 4.62 -6.23
N CYS A 265 4.50 3.72 -5.30
CA CYS A 265 4.95 2.35 -5.59
C CYS A 265 3.89 1.58 -6.40
N SER A 266 2.63 1.65 -6.01
CA SER A 266 1.51 1.01 -6.71
C SER A 266 1.36 1.54 -8.13
N LYS A 267 1.48 2.87 -8.32
CA LYS A 267 1.44 3.50 -9.64
C LYS A 267 2.59 3.03 -10.53
N GLN A 268 3.82 2.98 -10.00
CA GLN A 268 4.99 2.49 -10.73
C GLN A 268 4.83 1.02 -11.14
N LEU A 269 4.32 0.18 -10.23
CA LEU A 269 4.08 -1.23 -10.50
C LEU A 269 3.02 -1.43 -11.60
N LEU A 270 1.92 -0.69 -11.55
CA LEU A 270 0.89 -0.70 -12.59
C LEU A 270 1.44 -0.28 -13.95
N GLU A 271 2.31 0.73 -13.99
CA GLU A 271 2.97 1.16 -15.22
C GLU A 271 3.91 0.08 -15.79
N GLN A 272 4.66 -0.61 -14.94
CA GLN A 272 5.48 -1.76 -15.35
C GLN A 272 4.64 -2.92 -15.88
N TYR A 273 3.51 -3.26 -15.25
CA TYR A 273 2.59 -4.26 -15.77
C TYR A 273 2.02 -3.87 -17.13
N LYS A 274 1.55 -2.62 -17.27
CA LYS A 274 1.07 -2.09 -18.54
C LYS A 274 2.13 -2.22 -19.64
N ASN A 275 3.35 -1.76 -19.38
CA ASN A 275 4.45 -1.82 -20.34
C ASN A 275 4.82 -3.27 -20.72
N THR A 276 4.73 -4.20 -19.79
CA THR A 276 4.98 -5.62 -20.04
C THR A 276 3.91 -6.21 -20.98
N VAL A 277 2.64 -5.94 -20.71
CA VAL A 277 1.53 -6.40 -21.57
C VAL A 277 1.61 -5.76 -22.94
N ASP A 278 1.88 -4.45 -23.02
CA ASP A 278 2.02 -3.71 -24.30
C ASP A 278 3.16 -4.24 -25.18
N ARG A 279 4.22 -4.79 -24.58
CA ARG A 279 5.35 -5.38 -25.34
C ARG A 279 5.12 -6.84 -25.72
N SER A 280 4.35 -7.60 -24.96
CA SER A 280 4.17 -9.04 -25.15
C SER A 280 2.90 -9.41 -25.92
N SER A 281 1.97 -8.49 -26.09
CA SER A 281 0.64 -8.77 -26.66
C SER A 281 0.20 -7.65 -27.60
N ILE A 282 -0.78 -7.96 -28.45
CA ILE A 282 -1.46 -6.99 -29.31
C ILE A 282 -2.62 -6.39 -28.49
N VAL A 283 -2.54 -5.11 -28.13
CA VAL A 283 -3.51 -4.46 -27.24
C VAL A 283 -4.28 -3.38 -27.95
N SER A 284 -5.59 -3.32 -27.72
CA SER A 284 -6.44 -2.19 -28.07
C SER A 284 -7.45 -1.90 -26.97
N LYS A 285 -7.89 -0.64 -26.89
CA LYS A 285 -9.04 -0.22 -26.10
C LYS A 285 -10.11 0.36 -27.00
N ALA A 286 -11.35 0.26 -26.56
CA ALA A 286 -12.49 0.84 -27.26
C ALA A 286 -13.48 1.46 -26.27
N ASP A 287 -14.18 2.51 -26.69
CA ASP A 287 -15.28 3.09 -25.95
C ASP A 287 -16.51 2.15 -25.91
N PHE A 288 -17.54 2.54 -25.17
CA PHE A 288 -18.78 1.76 -25.06
C PHE A 288 -19.56 1.58 -26.39
N LYS A 289 -19.21 2.36 -27.43
CA LYS A 289 -19.74 2.22 -28.79
C LYS A 289 -18.90 1.27 -29.66
N GLY A 290 -17.71 0.89 -29.20
CA GLY A 290 -16.77 0.05 -29.94
C GLY A 290 -15.80 0.83 -30.83
N ASN A 291 -15.68 2.17 -30.65
CA ASN A 291 -14.66 2.94 -31.34
C ASN A 291 -13.32 2.83 -30.62
N ILE A 292 -12.27 2.66 -31.37
CA ILE A 292 -10.89 2.50 -30.85
C ILE A 292 -10.44 3.77 -30.16
N THR A 293 -10.03 3.67 -28.90
CA THR A 293 -9.49 4.78 -28.08
C THR A 293 -8.00 4.64 -27.84
N TYR A 294 -7.45 3.43 -28.00
CA TYR A 294 -6.03 3.14 -27.83
C TYR A 294 -5.63 1.91 -28.62
N VAL A 295 -4.42 1.92 -29.16
CA VAL A 295 -3.73 0.75 -29.74
C VAL A 295 -2.26 0.81 -29.36
N ASN A 296 -1.63 -0.36 -29.13
CA ASN A 296 -0.18 -0.41 -28.92
C ASN A 296 0.58 -0.59 -30.25
N GLU A 297 1.90 -0.48 -30.20
CA GLU A 297 2.77 -0.64 -31.35
C GLU A 297 2.60 -2.01 -32.05
N ALA A 298 2.40 -3.07 -31.27
CA ALA A 298 2.17 -4.43 -31.79
C ALA A 298 0.89 -4.51 -32.64
N PHE A 299 -0.18 -3.82 -32.23
CA PHE A 299 -1.42 -3.73 -33.01
C PHE A 299 -1.17 -3.01 -34.35
N CYS A 300 -0.46 -1.90 -34.35
CA CYS A 300 -0.11 -1.17 -35.58
C CYS A 300 0.75 -2.02 -36.52
N LYS A 301 1.75 -2.71 -35.99
CA LYS A 301 2.64 -3.59 -36.78
C LYS A 301 1.89 -4.76 -37.45
N ILE A 302 1.04 -5.46 -36.71
CA ILE A 302 0.35 -6.62 -37.28
C ILE A 302 -0.75 -6.22 -38.26
N SER A 303 -1.49 -5.15 -37.97
CA SER A 303 -2.61 -4.71 -38.81
C SER A 303 -2.17 -3.89 -40.02
N GLY A 304 -0.97 -3.30 -39.99
CA GLY A 304 -0.44 -2.42 -41.04
C GLY A 304 -1.04 -1.02 -41.08
N TYR A 305 -1.87 -0.67 -40.07
CA TYR A 305 -2.42 0.68 -39.93
C TYR A 305 -1.55 1.51 -38.98
N LYS A 306 -1.51 2.83 -39.21
CA LYS A 306 -0.95 3.76 -38.22
C LYS A 306 -1.96 4.04 -37.12
N GLU A 307 -1.50 4.40 -35.92
CA GLU A 307 -2.35 4.75 -34.79
C GLU A 307 -3.40 5.83 -35.15
N GLU A 308 -2.97 6.88 -35.85
CA GLU A 308 -3.82 7.99 -36.29
C GLU A 308 -4.98 7.55 -37.20
N GLU A 309 -4.83 6.44 -37.92
CA GLU A 309 -5.85 5.89 -38.82
C GLU A 309 -6.87 5.00 -38.06
N LEU A 310 -6.50 4.55 -36.88
CA LEU A 310 -7.30 3.62 -36.06
C LEU A 310 -8.08 4.35 -34.97
N ILE A 311 -7.51 5.34 -34.32
CA ILE A 311 -8.16 6.07 -33.23
C ILE A 311 -9.46 6.74 -33.72
N GLY A 312 -10.54 6.55 -32.95
CA GLY A 312 -11.87 7.05 -33.25
C GLY A 312 -12.64 6.25 -34.31
N LYS A 313 -12.02 5.24 -34.93
CA LYS A 313 -12.71 4.36 -35.89
C LYS A 313 -13.34 3.16 -35.16
N PRO A 314 -14.44 2.64 -35.68
CA PRO A 314 -15.01 1.39 -35.18
C PRO A 314 -14.02 0.26 -35.33
N HIS A 315 -13.96 -0.64 -34.34
CA HIS A 315 -13.00 -1.75 -34.33
C HIS A 315 -13.17 -2.75 -35.49
N ASN A 316 -14.32 -2.71 -36.19
CA ASN A 316 -14.58 -3.52 -37.37
C ASN A 316 -13.71 -3.14 -38.59
N ILE A 317 -12.93 -2.06 -38.53
CA ILE A 317 -11.96 -1.65 -39.58
C ILE A 317 -10.97 -2.80 -39.91
N VAL A 318 -10.61 -3.62 -38.91
CA VAL A 318 -9.72 -4.78 -39.10
C VAL A 318 -10.47 -6.12 -39.29
N ARG A 319 -11.79 -6.11 -39.34
CA ARG A 319 -12.58 -7.35 -39.49
C ARG A 319 -12.39 -7.99 -40.84
N HIS A 320 -12.11 -9.31 -40.86
CA HIS A 320 -12.10 -10.08 -42.11
C HIS A 320 -13.52 -10.40 -42.57
N PRO A 321 -13.85 -10.29 -43.88
CA PRO A 321 -15.19 -10.56 -44.37
C PRO A 321 -15.69 -12.02 -44.14
N ASP A 322 -14.79 -12.99 -44.17
CA ASP A 322 -15.11 -14.41 -43.98
C ASP A 322 -15.44 -14.80 -42.55
N MET A 323 -15.26 -13.88 -41.57
CA MET A 323 -15.62 -14.18 -40.18
C MET A 323 -17.14 -14.16 -40.01
N ASP A 324 -17.67 -15.27 -39.46
CA ASP A 324 -19.09 -15.41 -39.19
C ASP A 324 -19.56 -14.26 -38.25
N SER A 325 -20.66 -13.67 -38.65
CA SER A 325 -21.28 -12.59 -37.87
C SER A 325 -21.81 -13.03 -36.50
N SER A 326 -22.09 -14.32 -36.32
CA SER A 326 -22.54 -14.91 -35.06
C SER A 326 -21.49 -14.73 -33.94
N VAL A 327 -20.20 -14.89 -34.27
CA VAL A 327 -19.09 -14.70 -33.32
C VAL A 327 -19.09 -13.30 -32.72
N PHE A 328 -19.31 -12.30 -33.55
CA PHE A 328 -19.34 -10.90 -33.05
C PHE A 328 -20.64 -10.57 -32.32
N LYS A 329 -21.76 -11.20 -32.65
CA LYS A 329 -23.00 -11.06 -31.87
C LYS A 329 -22.84 -11.65 -30.47
N GLU A 330 -22.28 -12.85 -30.38
CA GLU A 330 -21.97 -13.49 -29.11
C GLU A 330 -20.98 -12.65 -28.28
N MET A 331 -19.91 -12.19 -28.93
CA MET A 331 -18.91 -11.30 -28.29
C MET A 331 -19.58 -10.07 -27.68
N TRP A 332 -20.38 -9.34 -28.48
CA TRP A 332 -21.05 -8.13 -27.98
C TRP A 332 -22.06 -8.42 -26.88
N HIS A 333 -22.83 -9.49 -26.99
CA HIS A 333 -23.73 -9.93 -25.93
C HIS A 333 -22.95 -10.22 -24.63
N THR A 334 -21.84 -10.93 -24.71
CA THR A 334 -21.03 -11.27 -23.53
C THR A 334 -20.41 -10.04 -22.86
N ILE A 335 -19.74 -9.17 -23.64
CA ILE A 335 -19.01 -8.04 -23.05
C ILE A 335 -19.90 -6.85 -22.68
N LYS A 336 -21.03 -6.64 -23.38
CA LYS A 336 -21.90 -5.47 -23.22
C LYS A 336 -23.10 -5.77 -22.34
N ASP A 337 -23.82 -6.88 -22.61
CA ASP A 337 -25.05 -7.18 -21.89
C ASP A 337 -24.78 -7.98 -20.61
N LEU A 338 -23.93 -9.02 -20.69
CA LEU A 338 -23.53 -9.82 -19.53
C LEU A 338 -22.40 -9.18 -18.71
N LYS A 339 -21.68 -8.22 -19.29
CA LYS A 339 -20.52 -7.54 -18.67
C LYS A 339 -19.44 -8.52 -18.21
N GLN A 340 -19.22 -9.57 -18.99
CA GLN A 340 -18.25 -10.62 -18.72
C GLN A 340 -17.14 -10.64 -19.77
N PRO A 341 -15.94 -11.17 -19.43
CA PRO A 341 -14.87 -11.38 -20.39
C PRO A 341 -15.31 -12.33 -21.51
N TRP A 342 -14.98 -12.00 -22.75
CA TRP A 342 -15.14 -12.88 -23.91
C TRP A 342 -13.79 -13.33 -24.41
N SER A 343 -13.70 -14.59 -24.90
CA SER A 343 -12.49 -15.16 -25.52
C SER A 343 -12.85 -15.95 -26.78
N GLY A 344 -12.06 -15.74 -27.85
CA GLY A 344 -12.26 -16.43 -29.10
C GLY A 344 -11.14 -16.23 -30.11
N ILE A 345 -11.13 -17.03 -31.18
CA ILE A 345 -10.21 -16.89 -32.29
C ILE A 345 -10.86 -16.00 -33.35
N VAL A 346 -10.14 -14.97 -33.81
CA VAL A 346 -10.64 -14.00 -34.76
C VAL A 346 -9.68 -13.89 -35.95
N LYS A 347 -10.20 -14.00 -37.18
CA LYS A 347 -9.50 -13.68 -38.42
C LYS A 347 -9.67 -12.20 -38.70
N ASN A 348 -8.57 -11.48 -38.86
CA ASN A 348 -8.54 -10.04 -39.16
C ASN A 348 -7.92 -9.79 -40.53
N ARG A 349 -8.26 -8.65 -41.11
CA ARG A 349 -7.69 -8.15 -42.36
C ARG A 349 -6.70 -7.04 -42.10
N LYS A 350 -5.52 -7.11 -42.72
CA LYS A 350 -4.52 -6.06 -42.73
C LYS A 350 -4.90 -4.95 -43.72
N LYS A 351 -4.26 -3.79 -43.59
CA LYS A 351 -4.43 -2.66 -44.49
C LYS A 351 -4.07 -2.99 -45.96
N ASP A 352 -3.09 -3.85 -46.18
CA ASP A 352 -2.64 -4.34 -47.51
C ASP A 352 -3.52 -5.38 -48.12
N GLY A 353 -4.59 -5.79 -47.45
CA GLY A 353 -5.54 -6.83 -47.91
C GLY A 353 -5.22 -8.25 -47.42
N ASN A 354 -4.03 -8.50 -46.90
CA ASN A 354 -3.67 -9.77 -46.29
C ASN A 354 -4.45 -10.00 -44.99
N PHE A 355 -4.35 -11.20 -44.42
CA PHE A 355 -5.04 -11.52 -43.17
C PHE A 355 -4.08 -12.02 -42.08
N TYR A 356 -4.56 -12.04 -40.86
CA TYR A 356 -3.90 -12.62 -39.72
C TYR A 356 -4.91 -13.19 -38.72
N TRP A 357 -4.50 -14.21 -37.98
CA TRP A 357 -5.33 -14.85 -36.97
C TRP A 357 -4.85 -14.45 -35.55
N VAL A 358 -5.79 -14.16 -34.68
CA VAL A 358 -5.49 -13.82 -33.29
C VAL A 358 -6.39 -14.60 -32.34
N GLN A 359 -5.78 -15.13 -31.29
CA GLN A 359 -6.50 -15.50 -30.08
C GLN A 359 -6.79 -14.21 -29.32
N THR A 360 -8.05 -13.91 -29.09
CA THR A 360 -8.50 -12.62 -28.52
C THR A 360 -9.19 -12.83 -27.20
N ILE A 361 -8.88 -12.00 -26.20
CA ILE A 361 -9.63 -11.84 -24.95
C ILE A 361 -10.07 -10.38 -24.88
N ILE A 362 -11.35 -10.13 -24.61
CA ILE A 362 -11.90 -8.80 -24.45
C ILE A 362 -12.55 -8.69 -23.07
N ASN A 363 -12.09 -7.74 -22.27
CA ASN A 363 -12.63 -7.47 -20.95
C ASN A 363 -13.38 -6.13 -20.92
N PRO A 364 -14.62 -6.07 -20.42
CA PRO A 364 -15.26 -4.82 -20.07
C PRO A 364 -14.65 -4.27 -18.77
N ILE A 365 -14.28 -3.01 -18.75
CA ILE A 365 -13.87 -2.28 -17.55
C ILE A 365 -15.06 -1.49 -17.04
N LEU A 366 -15.40 -1.70 -15.77
CA LEU A 366 -16.58 -1.12 -15.15
C LEU A 366 -16.19 -0.03 -14.15
N ASP A 367 -17.07 0.96 -13.99
CA ASP A 367 -16.98 1.94 -12.91
C ASP A 367 -17.53 1.36 -11.58
N GLU A 368 -17.48 2.14 -10.51
CA GLU A 368 -17.98 1.77 -9.17
C GLU A 368 -19.48 1.46 -9.15
N ASN A 369 -20.24 1.94 -10.12
CA ASN A 369 -21.69 1.73 -10.27
C ASN A 369 -22.01 0.54 -11.20
N GLY A 370 -20.98 -0.14 -11.73
CA GLY A 370 -21.14 -1.24 -12.67
C GLY A 370 -21.46 -0.82 -14.11
N ASN A 371 -21.23 0.45 -14.49
CA ASN A 371 -21.36 0.88 -15.89
C ASN A 371 -20.07 0.64 -16.64
N ILE A 372 -20.16 0.36 -17.93
CA ILE A 372 -19.00 0.12 -18.77
C ILE A 372 -18.30 1.44 -19.07
N LEU A 373 -17.03 1.55 -18.66
CA LEU A 373 -16.13 2.66 -18.99
C LEU A 373 -15.47 2.48 -20.36
N GLU A 374 -14.87 1.31 -20.58
CA GLU A 374 -14.16 0.95 -21.81
C GLU A 374 -14.10 -0.57 -21.98
N PHE A 375 -13.72 -1.03 -23.16
CA PHE A 375 -13.34 -2.40 -23.43
C PHE A 375 -11.85 -2.50 -23.67
N ILE A 376 -11.17 -3.49 -23.08
CA ILE A 376 -9.76 -3.80 -23.33
C ILE A 376 -9.68 -5.13 -24.06
N GLY A 377 -9.09 -5.12 -25.26
CA GLY A 377 -8.81 -6.33 -26.04
C GLY A 377 -7.33 -6.66 -26.00
N ILE A 378 -6.97 -7.86 -25.54
CA ILE A 378 -5.62 -8.42 -25.55
C ILE A 378 -5.61 -9.59 -26.53
N ARG A 379 -4.60 -9.64 -27.41
CA ARG A 379 -4.54 -10.64 -28.47
C ARG A 379 -3.14 -11.21 -28.60
N THR A 380 -3.10 -12.49 -28.97
CA THR A 380 -1.88 -13.21 -29.34
C THR A 380 -1.96 -13.57 -30.81
N ASP A 381 -0.93 -13.29 -31.59
CA ASP A 381 -0.84 -13.73 -32.99
C ASP A 381 -0.67 -15.24 -33.04
N ILE A 382 -1.61 -15.91 -33.72
CA ILE A 382 -1.62 -17.37 -33.96
C ILE A 382 -1.63 -17.70 -35.45
N THR A 383 -1.24 -16.74 -36.30
CA THR A 383 -1.31 -16.88 -37.77
C THR A 383 -0.53 -18.07 -38.24
N GLU A 384 0.69 -18.29 -37.76
CA GLU A 384 1.51 -19.43 -38.17
C GLU A 384 0.95 -20.77 -37.65
N ILE A 385 0.33 -20.75 -36.47
CA ILE A 385 -0.34 -21.95 -35.94
C ILE A 385 -1.53 -22.34 -36.80
N GLU A 386 -2.38 -21.39 -37.18
CA GLU A 386 -3.55 -21.68 -38.01
C GLU A 386 -3.15 -22.09 -39.45
N LYS A 387 -2.13 -21.48 -40.06
CA LYS A 387 -1.58 -21.94 -41.34
C LYS A 387 -1.04 -23.36 -41.30
N THR A 388 -0.34 -23.69 -40.20
CA THR A 388 0.19 -25.05 -40.01
C THR A 388 -0.94 -26.08 -39.86
N LYS A 389 -2.00 -25.74 -39.14
CA LYS A 389 -3.20 -26.61 -39.03
C LYS A 389 -3.86 -26.82 -40.39
N GLU A 390 -4.04 -25.79 -41.18
CA GLU A 390 -4.63 -25.83 -42.50
C GLU A 390 -3.80 -26.76 -43.42
N TYR A 391 -2.48 -26.55 -43.45
CA TYR A 391 -1.55 -27.39 -44.22
C TYR A 391 -1.62 -28.88 -43.78
N LEU A 392 -1.61 -29.16 -42.48
CA LEU A 392 -1.71 -30.54 -41.98
C LEU A 392 -3.05 -31.18 -42.32
N LYS A 393 -4.13 -30.42 -42.29
CA LYS A 393 -5.45 -30.87 -42.69
C LYS A 393 -5.47 -31.25 -44.17
N ASP A 394 -4.94 -30.43 -45.07
CA ASP A 394 -4.85 -30.70 -46.50
C ASP A 394 -4.02 -31.96 -46.76
N GLN A 395 -2.88 -32.13 -46.08
CA GLN A 395 -2.06 -33.34 -46.19
C GLN A 395 -2.80 -34.61 -45.71
N TYR A 396 -3.57 -34.49 -44.65
CA TYR A 396 -4.40 -35.59 -44.17
C TYR A 396 -5.49 -35.95 -45.14
N ASP A 397 -6.20 -34.99 -45.72
CA ASP A 397 -7.26 -35.21 -46.71
C ASP A 397 -6.71 -35.83 -47.99
N ILE A 398 -5.53 -35.39 -48.48
CA ILE A 398 -4.83 -36.01 -49.61
C ILE A 398 -4.47 -37.48 -49.29
N SER A 399 -3.94 -37.75 -48.12
CA SER A 399 -3.56 -39.08 -47.68
C SER A 399 -4.77 -40.02 -47.59
N GLN A 400 -5.91 -39.54 -47.08
CA GLN A 400 -7.17 -40.30 -47.03
C GLN A 400 -7.69 -40.64 -48.43
N ASN A 401 -7.65 -39.69 -49.36
CA ASN A 401 -8.07 -39.89 -50.75
C ASN A 401 -7.18 -40.93 -51.41
N ASN A 402 -5.85 -40.83 -51.30
CA ASN A 402 -4.91 -41.81 -51.85
C ASN A 402 -5.13 -43.22 -51.27
N PHE A 403 -5.37 -43.32 -49.95
CA PHE A 403 -5.69 -44.59 -49.31
C PHE A 403 -6.97 -45.19 -49.84
N GLN A 404 -8.02 -44.41 -50.09
CA GLN A 404 -9.29 -44.85 -50.62
C GLN A 404 -9.12 -45.31 -52.06
N GLU A 405 -8.31 -44.68 -52.92
CA GLU A 405 -7.99 -45.11 -54.26
C GLU A 405 -7.29 -46.49 -54.30
N VAL A 406 -6.28 -46.66 -53.41
CA VAL A 406 -5.57 -47.93 -53.28
C VAL A 406 -6.51 -49.01 -52.83
N MET A 407 -7.42 -48.80 -51.92
CA MET A 407 -8.43 -49.77 -51.48
C MET A 407 -9.42 -50.15 -52.63
N ASN A 408 -9.81 -49.16 -53.42
CA ASN A 408 -10.69 -49.40 -54.57
C ASN A 408 -9.97 -50.20 -55.64
N LEU A 409 -8.70 -49.94 -55.95
CA LEU A 409 -7.89 -50.73 -56.86
C LEU A 409 -7.72 -52.18 -56.37
N SER A 410 -7.43 -52.40 -55.09
CA SER A 410 -7.32 -53.70 -54.46
C SER A 410 -8.59 -54.53 -54.66
N LYS A 411 -9.76 -53.95 -54.43
CA LYS A 411 -11.06 -54.59 -54.65
C LYS A 411 -11.32 -54.97 -56.14
N LEU A 412 -10.89 -54.09 -57.05
CA LEU A 412 -11.00 -54.38 -58.50
C LEU A 412 -10.09 -55.57 -58.91
N TYR A 413 -8.88 -55.67 -58.35
CA TYR A 413 -7.98 -56.79 -58.54
C TYR A 413 -8.54 -58.10 -57.96
N GLU A 414 -9.12 -58.07 -56.77
CA GLU A 414 -9.77 -59.23 -56.14
C GLU A 414 -10.92 -59.74 -57.02
N ASN A 415 -11.79 -58.85 -57.52
CA ASN A 415 -12.91 -59.20 -58.38
C ASN A 415 -12.49 -59.67 -59.81
N ALA A 416 -11.26 -59.38 -60.24
CA ALA A 416 -10.74 -59.82 -61.55
C ALA A 416 -10.03 -61.19 -61.50
N ILE A 417 -9.77 -61.74 -60.31
CA ILE A 417 -9.13 -63.03 -60.06
C ILE A 417 -10.17 -64.11 -59.77
N GLU A 418 -11.40 -63.77 -59.37
CA GLU A 418 -12.55 -64.66 -59.34
C GLU A 418 -13.16 -64.84 -60.76
#